data_32764f95ccdbe4e25189d59428524aba
#
_entry.id   32764f95ccdbe4e25189d59428524aba
#
_cell.length_a   1.000
_cell.length_b   1.000
_cell.length_c   1.000
_cell.angle_alpha   90.00
_cell.angle_beta   90.00
_cell.angle_gamma   90.00
#
_symmetry.space_group_name_H-M   'P 1'
#
loop_
_entity.id
_entity.type
_entity.pdbx_description
1 polymer ?
#
loop_
_entity_poly.entity_id
_entity_poly.type
_entity_poly.pdbx_seq_one_letter_code
_entity_poly.pdbx_strand_id
1 'polypeptide(L)'
;LAKVLPAKDVDIPFYSIPNTNKQVLLNHALQPNLINPNNATDSDYASYPILETDAVLTADGLKTVLAERFAVTEIARIDYLTFTLHDITFDNYNTKVNNLFERQTEIIKNVSTVLADILGFGVDYERNAGANFYERSFWLQHKAGMVCIGGQKNTVLITIYGTGCTFGKVGWESHLHAWLELFARNPRITRVDLAYDDFDGKLDIDFFDKQDSIGGFAGRGRKPDIQKYGNWKRPNGKGRSIYIGSAQSSKLTRIYEKGKQLGDKDSLWLRVEVQYRSNQFLINNDVLLYPTKRFLASYPCFHVFDRSHPTRVRGLKRYEYHHVL
;
A
#
# COMPACT_ATOMS: atom_id res chain seq x y z
N LEU A 1 -27.01 -15.63 -12.43
CA LEU A 1 -26.27 -16.90 -12.26
C LEU A 1 -24.96 -16.77 -13.02
N ALA A 2 -23.93 -16.20 -12.39
CA ALA A 2 -22.59 -16.18 -12.94
C ALA A 2 -22.02 -17.60 -12.87
N LYS A 3 -21.66 -18.16 -14.02
CA LYS A 3 -20.93 -19.43 -14.10
C LYS A 3 -19.59 -19.27 -13.37
N VAL A 4 -19.46 -19.98 -12.25
CA VAL A 4 -18.17 -20.22 -11.62
C VAL A 4 -17.39 -21.09 -12.61
N LEU A 5 -16.35 -20.54 -13.20
CA LEU A 5 -15.39 -21.33 -13.97
C LEU A 5 -14.72 -22.32 -13.01
N PRO A 6 -14.56 -23.60 -13.39
CA PRO A 6 -13.88 -24.56 -12.53
C PRO A 6 -12.45 -24.09 -12.27
N ALA A 7 -12.02 -24.27 -11.02
CA ALA A 7 -10.61 -24.06 -10.64
C ALA A 7 -9.73 -24.81 -11.63
N LYS A 8 -8.78 -24.12 -12.24
CA LYS A 8 -7.77 -24.80 -13.06
C LYS A 8 -7.03 -25.78 -12.15
N ASP A 9 -7.23 -27.05 -12.40
CA ASP A 9 -6.44 -28.12 -11.81
C ASP A 9 -4.99 -27.97 -12.31
N VAL A 10 -4.21 -27.19 -11.59
CA VAL A 10 -2.77 -27.20 -11.73
C VAL A 10 -2.27 -28.00 -10.54
N ASP A 11 -2.14 -29.30 -10.73
CA ASP A 11 -1.69 -30.29 -9.73
C ASP A 11 -0.21 -30.17 -9.33
N ILE A 12 0.42 -29.04 -9.60
CA ILE A 12 1.83 -28.82 -9.25
C ILE A 12 1.88 -27.87 -8.05
N PRO A 13 2.32 -28.34 -6.86
CA PRO A 13 2.55 -27.44 -5.73
C PRO A 13 3.54 -26.35 -6.10
N PHE A 14 3.26 -25.13 -5.67
CA PHE A 14 4.09 -23.95 -5.95
C PHE A 14 5.60 -24.20 -5.73
N TYR A 15 5.93 -24.99 -4.70
CA TYR A 15 7.33 -25.32 -4.34
C TYR A 15 7.98 -26.42 -5.16
N SER A 16 7.26 -27.13 -6.00
CA SER A 16 7.84 -28.11 -6.94
C SER A 16 8.37 -27.47 -8.22
N ILE A 17 8.07 -26.17 -8.45
CA ILE A 17 8.63 -25.44 -9.59
C ILE A 17 10.07 -25.00 -9.22
N PRO A 18 11.09 -25.39 -9.99
CA PRO A 18 12.46 -24.95 -9.77
C PRO A 18 12.55 -23.42 -9.72
N ASN A 19 13.41 -22.85 -8.87
CA ASN A 19 13.55 -21.42 -8.71
C ASN A 19 13.80 -20.66 -10.04
N THR A 20 14.52 -21.27 -10.97
CA THR A 20 14.74 -20.77 -12.33
C THR A 20 13.44 -20.56 -13.11
N ASN A 21 12.47 -21.47 -12.98
CA ASN A 21 11.20 -21.35 -13.68
C ASN A 21 10.27 -20.28 -13.05
N LYS A 22 10.36 -20.08 -11.72
CA LYS A 22 9.64 -19.01 -11.04
C LYS A 22 10.09 -17.65 -11.52
N GLN A 23 11.42 -17.44 -11.62
CA GLN A 23 11.99 -16.19 -12.07
C GLN A 23 11.60 -15.88 -13.53
N VAL A 24 11.60 -16.92 -14.39
CA VAL A 24 11.16 -16.78 -15.79
C VAL A 24 9.69 -16.43 -15.88
N LEU A 25 8.81 -17.07 -15.10
CA LEU A 25 7.38 -16.75 -15.10
C LEU A 25 7.11 -15.34 -14.56
N LEU A 26 7.79 -14.92 -13.50
CA LEU A 26 7.69 -13.55 -12.98
C LEU A 26 8.19 -12.53 -14.02
N ASN A 27 9.31 -12.81 -14.68
CA ASN A 27 9.87 -11.94 -15.71
C ASN A 27 8.96 -11.83 -16.95
N HIS A 28 8.28 -12.91 -17.36
CA HIS A 28 7.29 -12.87 -18.45
C HIS A 28 6.00 -12.15 -18.08
N ALA A 29 5.63 -12.14 -16.80
CA ALA A 29 4.45 -11.42 -16.32
C ALA A 29 4.71 -9.91 -16.16
N LEU A 30 5.97 -9.48 -16.19
CA LEU A 30 6.35 -8.08 -16.13
C LEU A 30 6.05 -7.39 -17.44
N GLN A 31 5.39 -6.24 -17.38
CA GLN A 31 5.19 -5.40 -18.55
C GLN A 31 6.54 -4.89 -19.09
N PRO A 32 6.70 -4.76 -20.42
CA PRO A 32 8.00 -4.38 -21.03
C PRO A 32 8.53 -3.00 -20.61
N ASN A 33 7.73 -2.19 -19.93
CA ASN A 33 8.10 -0.86 -19.45
C ASN A 33 8.57 -0.83 -17.98
N LEU A 34 8.62 -1.98 -17.31
CA LEU A 34 9.13 -2.06 -15.95
C LEU A 34 10.61 -2.39 -16.00
N ILE A 35 11.40 -1.65 -15.22
CA ILE A 35 12.83 -1.92 -15.10
C ILE A 35 13.00 -3.34 -14.57
N ASN A 36 13.56 -4.22 -15.39
CA ASN A 36 13.92 -5.55 -14.94
C ASN A 36 15.14 -5.44 -14.03
N PRO A 37 15.04 -5.79 -12.74
CA PRO A 37 16.16 -5.62 -11.81
C PRO A 37 17.42 -6.39 -12.21
N ASN A 38 17.28 -7.45 -13.05
CA ASN A 38 18.45 -8.19 -13.54
C ASN A 38 19.14 -7.50 -14.74
N ASN A 39 18.50 -6.52 -15.37
CA ASN A 39 19.03 -5.76 -16.49
C ASN A 39 19.13 -4.26 -16.18
N ALA A 40 18.77 -3.85 -14.96
CA ALA A 40 18.87 -2.46 -14.54
C ALA A 40 20.35 -2.07 -14.40
N THR A 41 20.70 -0.94 -14.96
CA THR A 41 22.03 -0.33 -14.80
C THR A 41 22.08 0.50 -13.51
N ASP A 42 23.26 0.81 -13.02
CA ASP A 42 23.42 1.70 -11.86
C ASP A 42 22.71 3.05 -12.07
N SER A 43 22.58 3.51 -13.33
CA SER A 43 21.84 4.74 -13.67
C SER A 43 20.32 4.57 -13.49
N ASP A 44 19.77 3.39 -13.67
CA ASP A 44 18.35 3.13 -13.47
C ASP A 44 18.01 3.14 -11.97
N TYR A 45 18.90 2.63 -11.13
CA TYR A 45 18.76 2.71 -9.67
C TYR A 45 19.02 4.11 -9.11
N ALA A 46 19.87 4.90 -9.74
CA ALA A 46 20.13 6.29 -9.34
C ALA A 46 18.90 7.21 -9.49
N SER A 47 17.90 6.80 -10.27
CA SER A 47 16.62 7.51 -10.39
C SER A 47 15.66 7.25 -9.23
N TYR A 48 15.94 6.26 -8.37
CA TYR A 48 15.15 5.97 -7.18
C TYR A 48 15.76 6.64 -5.95
N PRO A 49 14.94 7.30 -5.14
CA PRO A 49 15.46 7.92 -3.92
C PRO A 49 16.04 6.85 -3.00
N ILE A 50 17.27 7.09 -2.54
CA ILE A 50 17.82 6.33 -1.42
C ILE A 50 16.95 6.63 -0.22
N LEU A 51 16.35 5.60 0.36
CA LEU A 51 15.50 5.72 1.53
C LEU A 51 16.40 5.91 2.75
N GLU A 52 16.66 7.16 3.09
CA GLU A 52 17.24 7.50 4.37
C GLU A 52 16.12 7.61 5.40
N THR A 53 16.31 7.01 6.57
CA THR A 53 15.41 7.16 7.71
C THR A 53 15.89 8.32 8.55
N ASP A 54 15.08 9.37 8.64
CA ASP A 54 15.30 10.44 9.59
C ASP A 54 14.50 10.19 10.87
N ALA A 55 15.11 10.44 12.01
CA ALA A 55 14.44 10.40 13.30
C ALA A 55 13.95 11.81 13.65
N VAL A 56 12.64 11.98 13.79
CA VAL A 56 12.02 13.25 14.20
C VAL A 56 11.55 13.14 15.64
N LEU A 57 11.97 14.09 16.48
CA LEU A 57 11.46 14.21 17.83
C LEU A 57 10.05 14.83 17.79
N THR A 58 9.05 14.08 18.20
CA THR A 58 7.65 14.54 18.32
C THR A 58 7.26 14.66 19.78
N ALA A 59 6.09 15.25 20.07
CA ALA A 59 5.55 15.30 21.43
C ALA A 59 5.36 13.91 22.07
N ASP A 60 5.22 12.86 21.24
CA ASP A 60 5.06 11.46 21.67
C ASP A 60 6.38 10.68 21.66
N GLY A 61 7.53 11.36 21.51
CA GLY A 61 8.86 10.76 21.46
C GLY A 61 9.47 10.71 20.05
N LEU A 62 10.56 9.99 19.90
CA LEU A 62 11.31 9.87 18.65
C LEU A 62 10.51 9.01 17.67
N LYS A 63 10.13 9.57 16.52
CA LYS A 63 9.50 8.84 15.42
C LYS A 63 10.43 8.80 14.22
N THR A 64 10.61 7.61 13.68
CA THR A 64 11.33 7.44 12.43
C THR A 64 10.42 7.90 11.29
N VAL A 65 10.82 8.96 10.59
CA VAL A 65 10.16 9.44 9.38
C VAL A 65 10.95 8.88 8.21
N LEU A 66 10.26 8.19 7.34
CA LEU A 66 10.87 7.64 6.14
C LEU A 66 10.98 8.72 5.09
N ALA A 67 12.14 8.76 4.45
CA ALA A 67 12.32 9.47 3.20
C ALA A 67 11.31 8.98 2.18
N GLU A 68 10.84 9.88 1.34
CA GLU A 68 9.69 9.66 0.50
C GLU A 68 10.02 8.78 -0.68
N ARG A 69 9.13 7.84 -0.96
CA ARG A 69 9.12 7.14 -2.23
C ARG A 69 8.30 7.96 -3.23
N PHE A 70 8.96 8.45 -4.27
CA PHE A 70 8.27 8.99 -5.42
C PHE A 70 7.99 7.86 -6.41
N ALA A 71 6.74 7.74 -6.83
CA ALA A 71 6.44 7.02 -8.05
C ALA A 71 6.99 7.87 -9.21
N VAL A 72 7.98 7.36 -9.89
CA VAL A 72 8.71 8.12 -10.94
C VAL A 72 7.78 8.51 -12.09
N THR A 73 6.70 7.76 -12.30
CA THR A 73 5.75 7.93 -13.41
C THR A 73 4.30 8.04 -12.98
N GLU A 74 3.98 7.84 -11.69
CA GLU A 74 2.62 7.73 -11.20
C GLU A 74 2.24 8.93 -10.31
N ILE A 75 1.05 9.49 -10.54
CA ILE A 75 0.49 10.57 -9.71
C ILE A 75 0.21 10.06 -8.30
N ALA A 76 -0.36 8.87 -8.19
CA ALA A 76 -0.69 8.27 -6.90
C ALA A 76 0.02 6.93 -6.72
N ARG A 77 0.40 6.63 -5.49
CA ARG A 77 1.03 5.37 -5.09
C ARG A 77 0.19 4.61 -4.07
N ILE A 78 0.49 3.33 -3.90
CA ILE A 78 -0.07 2.53 -2.82
C ILE A 78 0.66 2.88 -1.52
N ASP A 79 -0.11 3.34 -0.53
CA ASP A 79 0.39 3.73 0.79
C ASP A 79 -0.01 2.73 1.90
N TYR A 80 -0.93 1.82 1.59
CA TYR A 80 -1.35 0.75 2.48
C TYR A 80 -2.06 -0.34 1.68
N LEU A 81 -1.76 -1.59 1.95
CA LEU A 81 -2.40 -2.72 1.28
C LEU A 81 -2.73 -3.82 2.28
N THR A 82 -3.96 -4.35 2.20
CA THR A 82 -4.33 -5.59 2.90
C THR A 82 -5.03 -6.53 1.92
N PHE A 83 -4.60 -7.76 1.92
CA PHE A 83 -5.22 -8.82 1.12
C PHE A 83 -5.26 -10.13 1.89
N THR A 84 -6.19 -10.99 1.49
CA THR A 84 -6.33 -12.34 1.98
C THR A 84 -6.21 -13.33 0.84
N LEU A 85 -5.73 -14.51 1.13
CA LEU A 85 -5.69 -15.64 0.22
C LEU A 85 -5.83 -16.94 1.01
N HIS A 86 -6.21 -18.01 0.33
CA HIS A 86 -6.37 -19.31 0.98
C HIS A 86 -5.00 -19.84 1.41
N ASP A 87 -4.90 -20.41 2.60
CA ASP A 87 -3.66 -20.87 3.21
C ASP A 87 -2.97 -22.00 2.39
N ILE A 88 -3.76 -22.76 1.62
CA ILE A 88 -3.25 -23.78 0.70
C ILE A 88 -2.28 -23.22 -0.36
N THR A 89 -2.31 -21.91 -0.61
CA THR A 89 -1.33 -21.22 -1.46
C THR A 89 0.11 -21.47 -0.98
N PHE A 90 0.27 -21.61 0.32
CA PHE A 90 1.56 -21.76 0.97
C PHE A 90 1.77 -23.17 1.56
N ASP A 91 0.81 -24.07 1.38
CA ASP A 91 0.89 -25.42 1.92
C ASP A 91 1.85 -26.25 1.08
N ASN A 92 2.81 -26.85 1.74
CA ASN A 92 3.71 -27.81 1.09
C ASN A 92 3.26 -29.21 1.44
N TYR A 93 2.51 -29.85 0.54
CA TYR A 93 1.96 -31.21 0.73
C TYR A 93 3.02 -32.29 1.02
N ASN A 94 4.30 -31.99 0.79
CA ASN A 94 5.39 -32.92 1.04
C ASN A 94 5.89 -32.87 2.50
N THR A 95 5.48 -31.91 3.30
CA THR A 95 5.84 -31.86 4.71
C THR A 95 4.83 -32.66 5.52
N LYS A 96 5.28 -33.79 6.13
CA LYS A 96 4.50 -34.50 7.15
C LYS A 96 4.41 -33.60 8.39
N VAL A 97 3.33 -32.89 8.50
CA VAL A 97 3.07 -32.00 9.64
C VAL A 97 2.08 -32.71 10.55
N ASN A 98 2.42 -32.85 11.83
CA ASN A 98 1.68 -33.70 12.76
C ASN A 98 0.49 -33.00 13.40
N ASN A 99 0.47 -31.66 13.39
CA ASN A 99 -0.60 -30.86 14.00
C ASN A 99 -0.80 -29.49 13.31
N LEU A 100 -1.92 -28.84 13.63
CA LEU A 100 -2.30 -27.54 13.07
C LEU A 100 -1.29 -26.42 13.34
N PHE A 101 -0.69 -26.41 14.52
CA PHE A 101 0.28 -25.37 14.89
C PHE A 101 1.56 -25.46 14.04
N GLU A 102 2.09 -26.66 13.84
CA GLU A 102 3.24 -26.89 12.98
C GLU A 102 2.93 -26.53 11.52
N ARG A 103 1.75 -26.94 11.02
CA ARG A 103 1.29 -26.56 9.68
C ARG A 103 1.25 -25.04 9.50
N GLN A 104 0.63 -24.30 10.43
CA GLN A 104 0.60 -22.85 10.37
C GLN A 104 2.01 -22.25 10.41
N THR A 105 2.93 -22.82 11.18
CA THR A 105 4.31 -22.34 11.26
C THR A 105 5.05 -22.55 9.93
N GLU A 106 4.87 -23.67 9.27
CA GLU A 106 5.44 -23.91 7.92
C GLU A 106 4.84 -22.96 6.88
N ILE A 107 3.53 -22.73 6.93
CA ILE A 107 2.86 -21.74 6.06
C ILE A 107 3.50 -20.36 6.24
N ILE A 108 3.74 -19.92 7.48
CA ILE A 108 4.36 -18.60 7.75
C ILE A 108 5.79 -18.52 7.21
N LYS A 109 6.59 -19.59 7.28
CA LYS A 109 7.92 -19.63 6.64
C LYS A 109 7.82 -19.44 5.13
N ASN A 110 6.86 -20.11 4.49
CA ASN A 110 6.63 -19.99 3.06
C ASN A 110 6.12 -18.60 2.67
N VAL A 111 5.21 -18.01 3.47
CA VAL A 111 4.80 -16.60 3.32
C VAL A 111 6.01 -15.68 3.40
N SER A 112 6.88 -15.89 4.39
CA SER A 112 8.10 -15.09 4.56
C SER A 112 9.01 -15.15 3.33
N THR A 113 9.21 -16.32 2.77
CA THR A 113 10.02 -16.50 1.55
C THR A 113 9.42 -15.74 0.37
N VAL A 114 8.11 -15.87 0.13
CA VAL A 114 7.43 -15.19 -0.97
C VAL A 114 7.48 -13.67 -0.80
N LEU A 115 7.23 -13.17 0.41
CA LEU A 115 7.29 -11.73 0.66
C LEU A 115 8.72 -11.19 0.53
N ALA A 116 9.74 -11.93 0.96
CA ALA A 116 11.13 -11.54 0.79
C ALA A 116 11.53 -11.46 -0.70
N ASP A 117 11.01 -12.37 -1.53
CA ASP A 117 11.23 -12.32 -2.98
C ASP A 117 10.57 -11.09 -3.61
N ILE A 118 9.34 -10.76 -3.22
CA ILE A 118 8.55 -9.68 -3.81
C ILE A 118 8.94 -8.32 -3.23
N LEU A 119 8.97 -8.21 -1.90
CA LEU A 119 9.12 -6.94 -1.18
C LEU A 119 10.57 -6.64 -0.77
N GLY A 120 11.43 -7.65 -0.70
CA GLY A 120 12.79 -7.54 -0.16
C GLY A 120 12.89 -7.76 1.35
N PHE A 121 11.77 -7.98 2.02
CA PHE A 121 11.72 -8.31 3.45
C PHE A 121 10.61 -9.33 3.73
N GLY A 122 10.81 -10.17 4.73
CA GLY A 122 9.90 -11.24 5.12
C GLY A 122 9.34 -11.05 6.53
N VAL A 123 8.86 -12.16 7.09
CA VAL A 123 8.38 -12.23 8.47
C VAL A 123 9.56 -12.14 9.44
N ASP A 124 9.40 -11.37 10.51
CA ASP A 124 10.41 -11.19 11.56
C ASP A 124 10.10 -12.08 12.77
N TYR A 125 9.05 -11.78 13.52
CA TYR A 125 8.69 -12.54 14.71
C TYR A 125 7.18 -12.62 14.95
N GLU A 126 6.78 -13.66 15.71
CA GLU A 126 5.41 -13.83 16.16
C GLU A 126 5.08 -12.84 17.28
N ARG A 127 3.87 -12.29 17.23
CA ARG A 127 3.33 -11.44 18.29
C ARG A 127 2.70 -12.30 19.39
N ASN A 128 2.62 -11.76 20.60
CA ASN A 128 2.00 -12.44 21.74
C ASN A 128 0.47 -12.52 21.67
N ALA A 129 -0.16 -11.97 20.64
CA ALA A 129 -1.61 -11.95 20.47
C ALA A 129 -1.98 -12.06 19.00
N GLY A 130 -3.14 -12.65 18.71
CA GLY A 130 -3.76 -12.60 17.39
C GLY A 130 -4.16 -11.18 16.99
N ALA A 131 -4.53 -11.00 15.74
CA ALA A 131 -4.99 -9.73 15.20
C ALA A 131 -6.01 -9.95 14.09
N ASN A 132 -6.86 -8.95 13.83
CA ASN A 132 -7.85 -8.99 12.74
C ASN A 132 -8.75 -10.24 12.77
N PHE A 133 -9.11 -10.72 13.96
CA PHE A 133 -9.86 -11.95 14.20
C PHE A 133 -9.13 -13.26 13.85
N TYR A 134 -7.81 -13.21 13.61
CA TYR A 134 -6.94 -14.38 13.48
C TYR A 134 -6.31 -14.75 14.81
N GLU A 135 -6.03 -16.03 15.00
CA GLU A 135 -5.46 -16.58 16.24
C GLU A 135 -4.00 -16.19 16.43
N ARG A 136 -3.23 -16.16 15.35
CA ARG A 136 -1.79 -15.85 15.38
C ARG A 136 -1.48 -14.68 14.45
N SER A 137 -0.53 -13.86 14.85
CA SER A 137 -0.07 -12.74 14.04
C SER A 137 1.44 -12.55 14.15
N PHE A 138 2.05 -12.07 13.06
CA PHE A 138 3.49 -11.96 12.89
C PHE A 138 3.84 -10.61 12.32
N TRP A 139 4.84 -9.95 12.88
CA TRP A 139 5.37 -8.74 12.28
C TRP A 139 6.20 -9.06 11.05
N LEU A 140 6.10 -8.23 10.02
CA LEU A 140 7.11 -8.13 8.99
C LEU A 140 8.31 -7.34 9.53
N GLN A 141 9.49 -7.57 8.95
CA GLN A 141 10.73 -6.87 9.31
C GLN A 141 10.50 -5.35 9.32
N HIS A 142 11.17 -4.65 10.23
CA HIS A 142 11.02 -3.21 10.44
C HIS A 142 9.59 -2.75 10.75
N LYS A 143 8.72 -3.65 11.22
CA LYS A 143 7.28 -3.40 11.39
C LYS A 143 6.60 -2.87 10.12
N ALA A 144 7.12 -3.27 8.98
CA ALA A 144 6.64 -2.86 7.66
C ALA A 144 5.24 -3.39 7.32
N GLY A 145 4.73 -4.31 8.12
CA GLY A 145 3.42 -4.92 7.94
C GLY A 145 3.18 -6.06 8.92
N MET A 146 2.16 -6.86 8.63
CA MET A 146 1.74 -7.96 9.48
C MET A 146 1.17 -9.11 8.65
N VAL A 147 1.44 -10.34 9.07
CA VAL A 147 0.80 -11.56 8.57
C VAL A 147 -0.04 -12.16 9.67
N CYS A 148 -1.26 -12.63 9.36
CA CYS A 148 -2.14 -13.29 10.33
C CYS A 148 -2.62 -14.62 9.76
N ILE A 149 -2.74 -15.64 10.61
CA ILE A 149 -3.19 -16.99 10.28
C ILE A 149 -3.98 -17.61 11.43
N GLY A 150 -4.84 -18.57 11.10
CA GLY A 150 -5.63 -19.35 12.08
C GLY A 150 -7.00 -18.73 12.39
N GLY A 151 -8.01 -19.58 12.57
CA GLY A 151 -9.35 -19.18 13.00
C GLY A 151 -10.24 -18.53 11.94
N GLN A 152 -9.74 -18.19 10.75
CA GLN A 152 -10.49 -17.49 9.69
C GLN A 152 -10.51 -18.30 8.38
N LYS A 153 -11.46 -19.25 8.28
CA LYS A 153 -11.84 -19.97 7.03
C LYS A 153 -10.64 -20.39 6.15
N ASN A 154 -9.56 -20.87 6.78
CA ASN A 154 -8.33 -21.29 6.09
C ASN A 154 -7.70 -20.17 5.23
N THR A 155 -7.75 -18.94 5.70
CA THR A 155 -7.10 -17.82 5.01
C THR A 155 -5.86 -17.34 5.76
N VAL A 156 -4.95 -16.76 5.00
CA VAL A 156 -3.84 -15.93 5.47
C VAL A 156 -4.18 -14.49 5.12
N LEU A 157 -4.05 -13.59 6.08
CA LEU A 157 -4.18 -12.15 5.85
C LEU A 157 -2.78 -11.54 5.87
N ILE A 158 -2.49 -10.76 4.84
CA ILE A 158 -1.23 -10.02 4.72
C ILE A 158 -1.56 -8.54 4.65
N THR A 159 -0.92 -7.76 5.51
CA THR A 159 -1.02 -6.30 5.53
C THR A 159 0.36 -5.72 5.31
N ILE A 160 0.48 -4.81 4.35
CA ILE A 160 1.67 -4.00 4.09
C ILE A 160 1.32 -2.57 4.49
N TYR A 161 2.05 -2.01 5.46
CA TYR A 161 1.85 -0.65 5.93
C TYR A 161 2.55 0.36 5.01
N GLY A 162 2.31 1.65 5.19
CA GLY A 162 2.95 2.71 4.41
C GLY A 162 4.48 2.60 4.40
N THR A 163 5.08 2.25 5.55
CA THR A 163 6.51 1.92 5.64
C THR A 163 6.90 0.77 4.72
N GLY A 164 6.13 -0.32 4.73
CA GLY A 164 6.37 -1.48 3.88
C GLY A 164 6.20 -1.17 2.39
N CYS A 165 5.17 -0.39 2.05
CA CYS A 165 4.98 0.08 0.67
C CYS A 165 6.15 0.96 0.20
N THR A 166 6.71 1.76 1.12
CA THR A 166 7.84 2.66 0.82
C THR A 166 9.16 1.91 0.68
N PHE A 167 9.42 0.92 1.55
CA PHE A 167 10.67 0.14 1.52
C PHE A 167 10.65 -1.06 0.57
N GLY A 168 9.50 -1.41 0.03
CA GLY A 168 9.40 -2.51 -0.93
C GLY A 168 10.35 -2.33 -2.10
N LYS A 169 10.91 -3.44 -2.60
CA LYS A 169 11.72 -3.46 -3.83
C LYS A 169 11.03 -2.68 -4.93
N VAL A 170 11.79 -2.02 -5.77
CA VAL A 170 11.26 -1.35 -6.96
C VAL A 170 10.43 -2.32 -7.78
N GLY A 171 9.19 -1.92 -8.14
CA GLY A 171 8.28 -2.74 -8.92
C GLY A 171 7.59 -3.86 -8.12
N TRP A 172 7.66 -3.83 -6.78
CA TRP A 172 7.00 -4.83 -5.94
C TRP A 172 5.49 -4.96 -6.24
N GLU A 173 4.85 -3.88 -6.63
CA GLU A 173 3.42 -3.86 -6.94
C GLU A 173 3.09 -4.78 -8.13
N SER A 174 3.87 -4.69 -9.20
CA SER A 174 3.69 -5.54 -10.37
C SER A 174 4.14 -6.98 -10.12
N HIS A 175 5.18 -7.19 -9.31
CA HIS A 175 5.58 -8.53 -8.88
C HIS A 175 4.48 -9.18 -8.05
N LEU A 176 3.91 -8.44 -7.08
CA LEU A 176 2.80 -8.93 -6.28
C LEU A 176 1.56 -9.23 -7.15
N HIS A 177 1.23 -8.33 -8.09
CA HIS A 177 0.11 -8.56 -9.03
C HIS A 177 0.30 -9.88 -9.78
N ALA A 178 1.45 -10.05 -10.43
CA ALA A 178 1.76 -11.25 -11.19
C ALA A 178 1.70 -12.51 -10.31
N TRP A 179 2.24 -12.43 -9.09
CA TRP A 179 2.21 -13.55 -8.17
C TRP A 179 0.79 -13.90 -7.70
N LEU A 180 -0.04 -12.88 -7.41
CA LEU A 180 -1.45 -13.10 -7.04
C LEU A 180 -2.25 -13.77 -8.17
N GLU A 181 -2.02 -13.37 -9.41
CA GLU A 181 -2.74 -13.92 -10.57
C GLU A 181 -2.28 -15.36 -10.92
N LEU A 182 -1.00 -15.66 -10.77
CA LEU A 182 -0.44 -16.93 -11.22
C LEU A 182 -0.45 -18.02 -10.15
N PHE A 183 -0.28 -17.68 -8.90
CA PHE A 183 0.03 -18.63 -7.84
C PHE A 183 -0.94 -18.62 -6.66
N ALA A 184 -1.59 -17.49 -6.39
CA ALA A 184 -2.44 -17.38 -5.21
C ALA A 184 -3.80 -18.08 -5.41
N ARG A 185 -4.26 -18.77 -4.38
CA ARG A 185 -5.61 -19.35 -4.34
C ARG A 185 -6.57 -18.38 -3.67
N ASN A 186 -7.62 -17.99 -4.39
CA ASN A 186 -8.66 -17.07 -3.95
C ASN A 186 -8.10 -15.74 -3.38
N PRO A 187 -7.19 -15.05 -4.08
CA PRO A 187 -6.66 -13.77 -3.62
C PRO A 187 -7.78 -12.74 -3.58
N ARG A 188 -7.79 -11.92 -2.55
CA ARG A 188 -8.73 -10.82 -2.41
C ARG A 188 -8.08 -9.63 -1.72
N ILE A 189 -7.95 -8.53 -2.42
CA ILE A 189 -7.59 -7.26 -1.80
C ILE A 189 -8.79 -6.79 -0.96
N THR A 190 -8.57 -6.64 0.34
CA THR A 190 -9.61 -6.22 1.28
C THR A 190 -9.53 -4.73 1.61
N ARG A 191 -8.34 -4.14 1.49
CA ARG A 191 -8.11 -2.70 1.63
C ARG A 191 -6.91 -2.27 0.79
N VAL A 192 -7.04 -1.13 0.16
CA VAL A 192 -5.92 -0.38 -0.44
C VAL A 192 -6.11 1.11 -0.14
N ASP A 193 -5.04 1.77 0.29
CA ASP A 193 -4.98 3.22 0.43
C ASP A 193 -4.05 3.75 -0.66
N LEU A 194 -4.56 4.71 -1.44
CA LEU A 194 -3.84 5.37 -2.52
C LEU A 194 -3.51 6.79 -2.09
N ALA A 195 -2.25 7.18 -2.16
CA ALA A 195 -1.79 8.49 -1.70
C ALA A 195 -1.19 9.31 -2.83
N TYR A 196 -1.54 10.59 -2.83
CA TYR A 196 -0.92 11.65 -3.59
C TYR A 196 -0.28 12.65 -2.63
N ASP A 197 0.94 13.09 -2.93
CA ASP A 197 1.68 14.07 -2.15
C ASP A 197 2.01 15.29 -2.99
N ASP A 198 1.62 16.47 -2.52
CA ASP A 198 2.04 17.76 -3.05
C ASP A 198 3.00 18.42 -2.06
N PHE A 199 4.29 18.45 -2.41
CA PHE A 199 5.32 19.07 -1.59
C PHE A 199 5.54 20.55 -1.91
N ASP A 200 5.13 20.96 -3.10
CA ASP A 200 5.41 22.27 -3.65
C ASP A 200 4.31 23.30 -3.32
N GLY A 201 3.20 22.87 -2.71
CA GLY A 201 2.07 23.74 -2.39
C GLY A 201 1.31 24.24 -3.62
N LYS A 202 1.28 23.43 -4.70
CA LYS A 202 0.46 23.72 -5.89
C LYS A 202 -1.03 23.65 -5.59
N LEU A 203 -1.37 22.77 -4.65
CA LEU A 203 -2.71 22.62 -4.10
C LEU A 203 -2.63 22.87 -2.60
N ASP A 204 -3.62 23.55 -2.07
CA ASP A 204 -3.78 23.76 -0.64
C ASP A 204 -5.09 23.13 -0.13
N ILE A 205 -5.23 23.06 1.16
CA ILE A 205 -6.43 22.49 1.77
C ILE A 205 -7.66 23.36 1.54
N ASP A 206 -7.48 24.67 1.33
CA ASP A 206 -8.56 25.62 1.06
C ASP A 206 -9.14 25.43 -0.35
N PHE A 207 -8.32 24.96 -1.31
CA PHE A 207 -8.82 24.50 -2.61
C PHE A 207 -9.85 23.39 -2.44
N PHE A 208 -9.56 22.38 -1.61
CA PHE A 208 -10.48 21.26 -1.39
C PHE A 208 -11.72 21.66 -0.59
N ASP A 209 -11.60 22.64 0.30
CA ASP A 209 -12.73 23.24 0.99
C ASP A 209 -13.70 23.93 0.01
N LYS A 210 -13.17 24.64 -0.98
CA LYS A 210 -13.95 25.22 -2.07
C LYS A 210 -14.60 24.13 -2.94
N GLN A 211 -13.88 23.02 -3.23
CA GLN A 211 -14.45 21.89 -3.97
C GLN A 211 -15.64 21.26 -3.26
N ASP A 212 -15.62 21.16 -1.92
CA ASP A 212 -16.77 20.75 -1.13
C ASP A 212 -17.97 21.67 -1.37
N SER A 213 -17.77 22.96 -1.28
CA SER A 213 -18.82 23.98 -1.43
C SER A 213 -19.53 23.95 -2.79
N ILE A 214 -18.82 23.57 -3.86
CA ILE A 214 -19.36 23.46 -5.22
C ILE A 214 -19.74 22.05 -5.65
N GLY A 215 -19.70 21.07 -4.72
CA GLY A 215 -20.05 19.70 -4.99
C GLY A 215 -19.00 18.88 -5.74
N GLY A 216 -17.74 19.27 -5.72
CA GLY A 216 -16.62 18.59 -6.40
C GLY A 216 -16.39 17.14 -5.94
N PHE A 217 -16.89 16.77 -4.77
CA PHE A 217 -16.87 15.40 -4.25
C PHE A 217 -18.16 14.64 -4.51
N ALA A 218 -19.17 15.24 -5.14
CA ALA A 218 -20.40 14.56 -5.47
C ALA A 218 -20.23 13.71 -6.74
N GLY A 219 -20.53 12.40 -6.63
CA GLY A 219 -20.56 11.47 -7.76
C GLY A 219 -22.01 11.09 -8.13
N ARG A 220 -22.15 10.01 -8.92
CA ARG A 220 -23.45 9.42 -9.24
C ARG A 220 -24.01 8.64 -8.04
N GLY A 221 -24.41 9.24 -6.99
CA GLY A 221 -24.93 8.54 -5.83
C GLY A 221 -25.16 9.47 -4.65
N ARG A 222 -25.24 8.87 -3.46
CA ARG A 222 -25.36 9.64 -2.22
C ARG A 222 -24.14 10.58 -2.07
N LYS A 223 -24.40 11.83 -1.75
CA LYS A 223 -23.33 12.77 -1.38
C LYS A 223 -22.59 12.23 -0.15
N PRO A 224 -21.27 12.23 -0.16
CA PRO A 224 -20.50 11.80 1.01
C PRO A 224 -20.67 12.79 2.16
N ASP A 225 -20.63 12.27 3.39
CA ASP A 225 -20.49 13.11 4.57
C ASP A 225 -19.09 13.72 4.60
N ILE A 226 -18.98 15.00 4.99
CA ILE A 226 -17.69 15.70 5.07
C ILE A 226 -17.46 16.16 6.49
N GLN A 227 -16.27 15.90 7.01
CA GLN A 227 -15.84 16.28 8.34
C GLN A 227 -14.52 17.07 8.23
N LYS A 228 -14.42 18.17 8.98
CA LYS A 228 -13.26 19.05 9.01
C LYS A 228 -12.64 19.03 10.41
N TYR A 229 -11.34 18.78 10.48
CA TYR A 229 -10.60 18.73 11.73
C TYR A 229 -9.49 19.78 11.74
N GLY A 230 -9.13 20.25 12.94
CA GLY A 230 -8.16 21.30 13.13
C GLY A 230 -8.79 22.69 13.26
N ASN A 231 -7.97 23.71 13.37
CA ASN A 231 -8.44 25.09 13.60
C ASN A 231 -8.65 25.82 12.26
N TRP A 232 -9.82 25.68 11.70
CA TRP A 232 -10.19 26.27 10.42
C TRP A 232 -10.39 27.78 10.46
N LYS A 233 -10.96 28.29 11.57
CA LYS A 233 -11.22 29.74 11.72
C LYS A 233 -9.97 30.54 12.10
N ARG A 234 -9.04 29.89 12.79
CA ARG A 234 -7.80 30.53 13.29
C ARG A 234 -6.65 29.52 13.17
N PRO A 235 -6.09 29.33 11.95
CA PRO A 235 -4.99 28.41 11.73
C PRO A 235 -3.85 28.65 12.72
N ASN A 236 -3.40 27.57 13.36
CA ASN A 236 -2.40 27.64 14.45
C ASN A 236 -1.12 26.82 14.14
N GLY A 237 -0.93 26.43 12.89
CA GLY A 237 0.24 25.68 12.43
C GLY A 237 0.23 24.16 12.78
N LYS A 238 -0.84 23.66 13.43
CA LYS A 238 -0.94 22.21 13.76
C LYS A 238 -1.49 21.34 12.66
N GLY A 239 -1.81 21.91 11.51
CA GLY A 239 -2.41 21.23 10.38
C GLY A 239 -3.93 21.10 10.45
N ARG A 240 -4.56 21.12 9.28
CA ARG A 240 -6.00 20.93 9.06
C ARG A 240 -6.24 19.68 8.25
N SER A 241 -7.43 19.09 8.38
CA SER A 241 -7.80 17.88 7.62
C SER A 241 -9.26 17.95 7.17
N ILE A 242 -9.53 17.39 5.99
CA ILE A 242 -10.88 17.14 5.47
C ILE A 242 -11.03 15.62 5.31
N TYR A 243 -12.08 15.05 5.87
CA TYR A 243 -12.45 13.66 5.70
C TYR A 243 -13.74 13.58 4.88
N ILE A 244 -13.74 12.76 3.83
CA ILE A 244 -14.85 12.62 2.89
C ILE A 244 -15.29 11.17 2.92
N GLY A 245 -16.52 10.92 3.36
CA GLY A 245 -17.05 9.60 3.66
C GLY A 245 -16.88 9.23 5.13
N SER A 246 -17.18 7.97 5.48
CA SER A 246 -17.08 7.47 6.85
C SER A 246 -16.14 6.29 6.97
N ALA A 247 -15.72 6.00 8.21
CA ALA A 247 -14.87 4.84 8.49
C ALA A 247 -15.54 3.50 8.15
N GLN A 248 -16.87 3.44 8.10
CA GLN A 248 -17.66 2.24 7.76
C GLN A 248 -17.93 2.12 6.26
N SER A 249 -17.70 3.19 5.49
CA SER A 249 -17.92 3.16 4.04
C SER A 249 -16.85 2.38 3.29
N SER A 250 -17.17 1.97 2.09
CA SER A 250 -16.22 1.32 1.18
C SER A 250 -15.16 2.25 0.63
N LYS A 251 -15.38 3.58 0.76
CA LYS A 251 -14.44 4.62 0.37
C LYS A 251 -14.41 5.71 1.45
N LEU A 252 -13.21 6.01 1.94
CA LEU A 252 -12.91 7.12 2.84
C LEU A 252 -11.74 7.90 2.25
N THR A 253 -11.88 9.21 2.13
CA THR A 253 -10.77 10.05 1.69
C THR A 253 -10.35 10.98 2.80
N ARG A 254 -9.06 11.16 2.95
CA ARG A 254 -8.42 12.08 3.89
C ARG A 254 -7.54 13.04 3.11
N ILE A 255 -7.74 14.31 3.31
CA ILE A 255 -6.92 15.39 2.75
C ILE A 255 -6.38 16.19 3.92
N TYR A 256 -5.07 16.31 4.03
CA TYR A 256 -4.47 16.95 5.21
C TYR A 256 -3.10 17.56 4.96
N GLU A 257 -2.81 18.61 5.73
CA GLU A 257 -1.53 19.32 5.76
C GLU A 257 -0.48 18.43 6.45
N LYS A 258 0.13 17.49 5.68
CA LYS A 258 1.00 16.42 6.19
C LYS A 258 2.23 16.93 6.91
N GLY A 259 2.94 17.92 6.35
CA GLY A 259 4.13 18.45 6.97
C GLY A 259 3.83 19.12 8.31
N LYS A 260 2.72 19.86 8.40
CA LYS A 260 2.28 20.46 9.69
C LYS A 260 1.89 19.41 10.72
N GLN A 261 1.29 18.30 10.27
CA GLN A 261 1.00 17.16 11.15
C GLN A 261 2.30 16.55 11.72
N LEU A 262 3.38 16.58 10.98
CA LEU A 262 4.70 16.11 11.40
C LEU A 262 5.48 17.13 12.25
N GLY A 263 4.93 18.34 12.44
CA GLY A 263 5.51 19.39 13.31
C GLY A 263 6.14 20.56 12.57
N ASP A 264 6.27 20.51 11.26
CA ASP A 264 6.78 21.62 10.44
C ASP A 264 5.62 22.58 10.10
N LYS A 265 5.58 23.72 10.82
CA LYS A 265 4.49 24.71 10.68
C LYS A 265 4.47 25.43 9.33
N ASP A 266 5.62 25.52 8.68
CA ASP A 266 5.81 26.24 7.43
C ASP A 266 5.73 25.33 6.21
N SER A 267 5.59 24.03 6.44
CA SER A 267 5.52 23.05 5.37
C SER A 267 4.29 23.24 4.48
N LEU A 268 4.53 23.20 3.19
CA LEU A 268 3.51 23.21 2.14
C LEU A 268 2.99 21.81 1.80
N TRP A 269 3.55 20.76 2.41
CA TRP A 269 3.21 19.39 2.10
C TRP A 269 1.75 19.07 2.42
N LEU A 270 0.98 18.87 1.35
CA LEU A 270 -0.39 18.37 1.39
C LEU A 270 -0.41 16.91 0.94
N ARG A 271 -1.13 16.06 1.67
CA ARG A 271 -1.40 14.67 1.27
C ARG A 271 -2.88 14.44 1.06
N VAL A 272 -3.19 13.72 -0.01
CA VAL A 272 -4.52 13.20 -0.30
C VAL A 272 -4.46 11.68 -0.29
N GLU A 273 -5.19 11.05 0.62
CA GLU A 273 -5.30 9.59 0.72
C GLU A 273 -6.71 9.14 0.38
N VAL A 274 -6.84 8.17 -0.51
CA VAL A 274 -8.11 7.52 -0.80
C VAL A 274 -8.03 6.07 -0.37
N GLN A 275 -8.77 5.74 0.67
CA GLN A 275 -8.90 4.39 1.19
C GLN A 275 -10.10 3.69 0.53
N TYR A 276 -9.84 2.52 -0.03
CA TYR A 276 -10.88 1.60 -0.52
C TYR A 276 -10.92 0.35 0.34
N ARG A 277 -12.14 -0.14 0.62
CA ARG A 277 -12.42 -1.40 1.33
C ARG A 277 -13.37 -2.27 0.53
N SER A 278 -13.14 -3.57 0.55
CA SER A 278 -13.94 -4.54 -0.19
C SER A 278 -15.22 -4.98 0.52
N ASN A 279 -15.77 -4.16 1.41
CA ASN A 279 -16.99 -4.48 2.15
C ASN A 279 -18.27 -4.41 1.30
N GLN A 280 -18.28 -3.63 0.21
CA GLN A 280 -19.44 -3.45 -0.69
C GLN A 280 -19.14 -3.82 -2.15
N PHE A 281 -17.88 -3.89 -2.55
CA PHE A 281 -17.44 -4.25 -3.90
C PHE A 281 -16.09 -4.95 -3.87
N LEU A 282 -15.78 -5.68 -4.93
CA LEU A 282 -14.46 -6.26 -5.10
C LEU A 282 -13.45 -5.18 -5.52
N ILE A 283 -12.29 -5.19 -4.89
CA ILE A 283 -11.13 -4.42 -5.34
C ILE A 283 -10.36 -5.35 -6.29
N ASN A 284 -10.29 -4.97 -7.57
CA ASN A 284 -9.54 -5.72 -8.56
C ASN A 284 -8.03 -5.60 -8.28
N ASN A 285 -7.29 -6.69 -8.47
CA ASN A 285 -5.83 -6.73 -8.33
C ASN A 285 -5.11 -5.74 -9.25
N ASP A 286 -5.74 -5.34 -10.37
CA ASP A 286 -5.23 -4.30 -11.28
C ASP A 286 -4.93 -2.95 -10.60
N VAL A 287 -5.46 -2.71 -9.39
CA VAL A 287 -5.10 -1.52 -8.62
C VAL A 287 -3.61 -1.47 -8.30
N LEU A 288 -2.95 -2.62 -8.25
CA LEU A 288 -1.49 -2.72 -8.07
C LEU A 288 -0.73 -2.20 -9.29
N LEU A 289 -1.30 -2.34 -10.49
CA LEU A 289 -0.69 -1.87 -11.75
C LEU A 289 -1.08 -0.43 -12.09
N TYR A 290 -2.29 -0.03 -11.71
CA TYR A 290 -2.87 1.25 -12.13
C TYR A 290 -3.42 2.07 -10.95
N PRO A 291 -2.60 2.36 -9.91
CA PRO A 291 -3.06 3.09 -8.73
C PRO A 291 -3.55 4.49 -9.09
N THR A 292 -2.85 5.21 -9.98
CA THR A 292 -3.24 6.55 -10.47
C THR A 292 -4.62 6.56 -11.11
N LYS A 293 -4.91 5.60 -12.00
CA LYS A 293 -6.22 5.50 -12.66
C LYS A 293 -7.35 5.36 -11.62
N ARG A 294 -7.13 4.52 -10.61
CA ARG A 294 -8.11 4.32 -9.55
C ARG A 294 -8.27 5.53 -8.64
N PHE A 295 -7.17 6.22 -8.35
CA PHE A 295 -7.14 7.45 -7.56
C PHE A 295 -7.91 8.58 -8.26
N LEU A 296 -7.60 8.87 -9.51
CA LEU A 296 -8.24 9.94 -10.29
C LEU A 296 -9.75 9.69 -10.46
N ALA A 297 -10.17 8.44 -10.61
CA ALA A 297 -11.58 8.06 -10.69
C ALA A 297 -12.36 8.22 -9.38
N SER A 298 -11.72 8.60 -8.27
CA SER A 298 -12.37 8.68 -6.96
C SER A 298 -13.41 9.78 -6.87
N TYR A 299 -13.12 10.95 -7.43
CA TYR A 299 -13.99 12.12 -7.41
C TYR A 299 -13.84 12.98 -8.67
N PRO A 300 -14.92 13.70 -9.09
CA PRO A 300 -14.86 14.59 -10.26
C PRO A 300 -13.77 15.66 -10.16
N CYS A 301 -13.54 16.23 -8.97
CA CYS A 301 -12.53 17.28 -8.78
C CYS A 301 -11.08 16.75 -8.87
N PHE A 302 -10.86 15.43 -8.88
CA PHE A 302 -9.51 14.86 -8.91
C PHE A 302 -8.82 14.96 -10.28
N HIS A 303 -9.53 15.38 -11.34
CA HIS A 303 -8.91 15.71 -12.63
C HIS A 303 -7.84 16.82 -12.52
N VAL A 304 -7.86 17.60 -11.44
CA VAL A 304 -6.84 18.65 -11.19
C VAL A 304 -5.44 18.05 -11.04
N PHE A 305 -5.33 16.84 -10.49
CA PHE A 305 -4.04 16.19 -10.31
C PHE A 305 -3.39 15.80 -11.63
N ASP A 306 -4.17 15.45 -12.64
CA ASP A 306 -3.70 15.10 -13.98
C ASP A 306 -3.07 16.31 -14.70
N ARG A 307 -3.60 17.51 -14.46
CA ARG A 307 -3.14 18.76 -15.07
C ARG A 307 -1.95 19.40 -14.36
N SER A 308 -1.84 19.19 -13.05
CA SER A 308 -0.82 19.82 -12.22
C SER A 308 0.52 19.10 -12.24
N HIS A 309 0.56 17.86 -12.74
CA HIS A 309 1.78 17.05 -12.81
C HIS A 309 2.08 16.63 -14.25
N PRO A 310 2.79 17.47 -15.01
CA PRO A 310 3.60 16.92 -16.07
C PRO A 310 4.63 16.02 -15.36
N THR A 311 4.77 14.78 -15.84
CA THR A 311 5.79 13.82 -15.46
C THR A 311 7.11 14.50 -15.08
N ARG A 312 7.29 14.87 -13.84
CA ARG A 312 8.54 15.42 -13.32
C ARG A 312 9.13 14.40 -12.39
N VAL A 313 10.10 13.69 -12.92
CA VAL A 313 11.20 13.17 -12.12
C VAL A 313 11.84 14.39 -11.44
N ARG A 314 11.43 14.72 -10.23
CA ARG A 314 12.14 15.70 -9.42
C ARG A 314 13.10 14.95 -8.54
N GLY A 315 14.35 15.31 -8.63
CA GLY A 315 15.32 14.99 -7.60
C GLY A 315 14.76 15.39 -6.24
N LEU A 316 14.98 14.55 -5.25
CA LEU A 316 14.62 14.73 -3.87
C LEU A 316 14.89 16.17 -3.42
N LYS A 317 13.84 16.93 -3.09
CA LYS A 317 14.00 17.94 -2.06
C LYS A 317 13.93 17.20 -0.73
N ARG A 318 15.10 16.97 -0.12
CA ARG A 318 15.17 16.69 1.30
C ARG A 318 14.43 17.81 2.01
N TYR A 319 13.41 17.47 2.77
CA TYR A 319 13.01 18.30 3.88
C TYR A 319 14.11 18.11 4.92
N GLU A 320 15.06 19.04 4.97
CA GLU A 320 15.97 19.16 6.10
C GLU A 320 15.12 19.56 7.30
N TYR A 321 14.68 18.56 8.05
CA TYR A 321 14.17 18.82 9.38
C TYR A 321 15.37 19.30 10.20
N HIS A 322 15.39 20.58 10.52
CA HIS A 322 16.39 21.13 11.40
C HIS A 322 16.38 20.33 12.69
N HIS A 323 17.44 19.60 12.92
CA HIS A 323 17.69 18.94 14.18
C HIS A 323 17.72 20.02 15.25
N VAL A 324 16.71 20.05 16.11
CA VAL A 324 16.82 20.70 17.41
C VAL A 324 17.48 19.65 18.31
N LEU A 325 18.80 19.77 18.48
CA LEU A 325 19.53 19.10 19.53
C LEU A 325 19.05 19.59 20.89
#